data_0e8498b66c12b758aec25740a9c8474b
#
_entry.id   0e8498b66c12b758aec25740a9c8474b
#
_cell.length_a   1.000
_cell.length_b   1.000
_cell.length_c   1.000
_cell.angle_alpha   90.00
_cell.angle_beta   90.00
_cell.angle_gamma   90.00
#
_symmetry.space_group_name_H-M   'P 1'
#
loop_
_entity.id
_entity.type
_entity.pdbx_description
1 polymer ?
#
loop_
_entity_poly.entity_id
_entity_poly.type
_entity_poly.pdbx_seq_one_letter_code
_entity_poly.pdbx_strand_id
1 'polypeptide(L)'
;MSLQSSIKKSAKLIKNNDERIARWISHVISPHIVGVVITAVVAIKFGDNPLEMLWWLLILVPIVVLPPLLYLLWLVHAGELEDIYMPDRSTRLRPLTVMMGWIFLCLLLIRYWQAPAIVEAFFLSAFVLIGILSLVTLFWKISFHGATISAAATATVMMAGSWAWPVFLLVPLVGWARIRLERHTPRQVFYGSLIGALMGLILVYGLILNLL
;
A
#
# COMPACT_ATOMS: atom_id res chain seq x y z
N MET A 1 -7.24 36.88 30.22
CA MET A 1 -6.64 35.93 29.22
C MET A 1 -6.59 36.67 27.89
N SER A 2 -5.40 36.94 27.33
CA SER A 2 -5.30 37.82 26.14
C SER A 2 -5.85 37.10 24.89
N LEU A 3 -6.43 37.86 23.95
CA LEU A 3 -6.95 37.39 22.65
C LEU A 3 -5.89 36.52 21.94
N GLN A 4 -4.63 36.94 21.98
CA GLN A 4 -3.50 36.20 21.39
C GLN A 4 -3.28 34.81 22.04
N SER A 5 -3.47 34.64 23.35
CA SER A 5 -3.33 33.34 24.01
C SER A 5 -4.46 32.39 23.61
N SER A 6 -5.67 32.94 23.43
CA SER A 6 -6.83 32.16 22.95
C SER A 6 -6.65 31.68 21.52
N ILE A 7 -6.17 32.54 20.63
CA ILE A 7 -5.88 32.19 19.21
C ILE A 7 -4.79 31.09 19.14
N LYS A 8 -3.69 31.23 19.90
CA LYS A 8 -2.62 30.22 19.94
C LYS A 8 -3.12 28.87 20.47
N LYS A 9 -3.98 28.88 21.48
CA LYS A 9 -4.58 27.66 22.04
C LYS A 9 -5.48 26.96 21.03
N SER A 10 -6.34 27.71 20.33
CA SER A 10 -7.22 27.19 19.28
C SER A 10 -6.43 26.62 18.10
N ALA A 11 -5.40 27.32 17.62
CA ALA A 11 -4.53 26.84 16.55
C ALA A 11 -3.80 25.53 16.93
N LYS A 12 -3.32 25.42 18.18
CA LYS A 12 -2.70 24.18 18.68
C LYS A 12 -3.69 23.02 18.77
N LEU A 13 -4.93 23.27 19.18
CA LEU A 13 -5.99 22.24 19.24
C LEU A 13 -6.36 21.75 17.84
N ILE A 14 -6.52 22.65 16.87
CA ILE A 14 -6.80 22.30 15.46
C ILE A 14 -5.64 21.46 14.91
N LYS A 15 -4.39 21.90 15.11
CA LYS A 15 -3.21 21.16 14.66
C LYS A 15 -3.17 19.73 15.22
N ASN A 16 -3.47 19.56 16.52
CA ASN A 16 -3.47 18.25 17.17
C ASN A 16 -4.60 17.34 16.64
N ASN A 17 -5.79 17.89 16.35
CA ASN A 17 -6.90 17.11 15.79
C ASN A 17 -6.59 16.65 14.38
N ASP A 18 -6.06 17.52 13.51
CA ASP A 18 -5.68 17.16 12.16
C ASP A 18 -4.62 16.05 12.13
N GLU A 19 -3.63 16.11 13.02
CA GLU A 19 -2.62 15.06 13.12
C GLU A 19 -3.20 13.72 13.60
N ARG A 20 -4.19 13.75 14.50
CA ARG A 20 -4.89 12.53 14.93
C ARG A 20 -5.67 11.91 13.78
N ILE A 21 -6.42 12.73 13.03
CA ILE A 21 -7.17 12.29 11.84
C ILE A 21 -6.20 11.74 10.78
N ALA A 22 -5.11 12.44 10.50
CA ALA A 22 -4.11 12.02 9.53
C ALA A 22 -3.44 10.69 9.92
N ARG A 23 -3.14 10.48 11.20
CA ARG A 23 -2.65 9.19 11.73
C ARG A 23 -3.68 8.09 11.50
N TRP A 24 -4.92 8.34 11.84
CA TRP A 24 -6.00 7.36 11.68
C TRP A 24 -6.18 6.95 10.21
N ILE A 25 -6.23 7.93 9.30
CA ILE A 25 -6.29 7.68 7.85
C ILE A 25 -5.10 6.85 7.38
N SER A 26 -3.87 7.21 7.81
CA SER A 26 -2.66 6.48 7.42
C SER A 26 -2.61 5.04 7.94
N HIS A 27 -3.24 4.74 9.08
CA HIS A 27 -3.32 3.38 9.60
C HIS A 27 -4.40 2.56 8.90
N VAL A 28 -5.61 3.10 8.78
CA VAL A 28 -6.75 2.39 8.16
C VAL A 28 -6.53 2.18 6.66
N ILE A 29 -5.94 3.17 5.98
CA ILE A 29 -5.62 3.07 4.55
C ILE A 29 -4.10 2.82 4.38
N SER A 30 -3.59 1.85 5.15
CA SER A 30 -2.19 1.44 5.03
C SER A 30 -1.99 0.54 3.80
N PRO A 31 -0.77 0.47 3.23
CA PRO A 31 -0.47 -0.42 2.11
C PRO A 31 -0.86 -1.87 2.35
N HIS A 32 -0.72 -2.37 3.58
CA HIS A 32 -1.08 -3.74 3.95
C HIS A 32 -2.59 -3.96 3.86
N ILE A 33 -3.40 -3.07 4.45
CA ILE A 33 -4.87 -3.17 4.44
C ILE A 33 -5.40 -3.00 3.01
N VAL A 34 -4.92 -1.98 2.28
CA VAL A 34 -5.30 -1.74 0.89
C VAL A 34 -4.92 -2.94 0.01
N GLY A 35 -3.73 -3.52 0.21
CA GLY A 35 -3.30 -4.73 -0.49
C GLY A 35 -4.26 -5.90 -0.27
N VAL A 36 -4.65 -6.18 0.97
CA VAL A 36 -5.61 -7.26 1.29
C VAL A 36 -6.96 -7.00 0.63
N VAL A 37 -7.50 -5.78 0.76
CA VAL A 37 -8.82 -5.42 0.21
C VAL A 37 -8.84 -5.55 -1.32
N ILE A 38 -7.84 -5.02 -2.01
CA ILE A 38 -7.80 -5.11 -3.48
C ILE A 38 -7.57 -6.55 -3.94
N THR A 39 -6.79 -7.35 -3.22
CA THR A 39 -6.62 -8.78 -3.52
C THR A 39 -7.97 -9.50 -3.45
N ALA A 40 -8.76 -9.24 -2.42
CA ALA A 40 -10.10 -9.83 -2.28
C ALA A 40 -11.03 -9.39 -3.42
N VAL A 41 -11.05 -8.09 -3.75
CA VAL A 41 -11.88 -7.57 -4.85
C VAL A 41 -11.50 -8.21 -6.20
N VAL A 42 -10.19 -8.29 -6.49
CA VAL A 42 -9.69 -8.90 -7.74
C VAL A 42 -10.04 -10.39 -7.79
N ALA A 43 -9.82 -11.12 -6.71
CA ALA A 43 -10.11 -12.55 -6.64
C ALA A 43 -11.60 -12.85 -6.85
N ILE A 44 -12.49 -12.10 -6.21
CA ILE A 44 -13.94 -12.27 -6.36
C ILE A 44 -14.42 -11.92 -7.78
N LYS A 45 -13.82 -10.89 -8.38
CA LYS A 45 -14.25 -10.41 -9.71
C LYS A 45 -13.79 -11.30 -10.86
N PHE A 46 -12.57 -11.84 -10.78
CA PHE A 46 -11.93 -12.56 -11.88
C PHE A 46 -11.69 -14.05 -11.58
N GLY A 47 -11.96 -14.50 -10.38
CA GLY A 47 -11.85 -15.93 -10.04
C GLY A 47 -13.06 -16.71 -10.58
N ASP A 48 -12.83 -17.90 -11.08
CA ASP A 48 -13.87 -18.78 -11.62
C ASP A 48 -14.79 -19.30 -10.53
N ASN A 49 -14.26 -19.49 -9.31
CA ASN A 49 -15.00 -19.96 -8.15
C ASN A 49 -14.76 -19.06 -6.93
N PRO A 50 -15.76 -18.28 -6.49
CA PRO A 50 -15.60 -17.38 -5.33
C PRO A 50 -15.20 -18.08 -4.03
N LEU A 51 -15.65 -19.30 -3.79
CA LEU A 51 -15.31 -20.07 -2.59
C LEU A 51 -13.85 -20.51 -2.62
N GLU A 52 -13.36 -20.98 -3.77
CA GLU A 52 -11.97 -21.31 -3.96
C GLU A 52 -11.08 -20.08 -3.78
N MET A 53 -11.47 -18.94 -4.34
CA MET A 53 -10.75 -17.68 -4.15
C MET A 53 -10.69 -17.27 -2.67
N LEU A 54 -11.78 -17.46 -1.93
CA LEU A 54 -11.82 -17.19 -0.49
C LEU A 54 -10.80 -18.07 0.26
N TRP A 55 -10.71 -19.35 -0.06
CA TRP A 55 -9.72 -20.25 0.53
C TRP A 55 -8.29 -19.81 0.23
N TRP A 56 -7.98 -19.45 -1.01
CA TRP A 56 -6.68 -18.90 -1.38
C TRP A 56 -6.33 -17.65 -0.59
N LEU A 57 -7.29 -16.73 -0.43
CA LEU A 57 -7.09 -15.51 0.36
C LEU A 57 -6.83 -15.80 1.84
N LEU A 58 -7.60 -16.70 2.44
CA LEU A 58 -7.45 -17.08 3.85
C LEU A 58 -6.08 -17.73 4.15
N ILE A 59 -5.50 -18.45 3.18
CA ILE A 59 -4.19 -19.06 3.31
C ILE A 59 -3.07 -18.07 3.00
N LEU A 60 -3.15 -17.38 1.85
CA LEU A 60 -2.05 -16.57 1.35
C LEU A 60 -1.90 -15.23 2.06
N VAL A 61 -3.01 -14.58 2.45
CA VAL A 61 -2.92 -13.27 3.11
C VAL A 61 -2.10 -13.34 4.41
N PRO A 62 -2.35 -14.29 5.34
CA PRO A 62 -1.49 -14.45 6.50
C PRO A 62 -0.03 -14.76 6.14
N ILE A 63 0.21 -15.69 5.21
CA ILE A 63 1.56 -16.09 4.82
C ILE A 63 2.34 -14.91 4.23
N VAL A 64 1.72 -14.08 3.40
CA VAL A 64 2.39 -12.96 2.74
C VAL A 64 2.55 -11.75 3.64
N VAL A 65 1.56 -11.47 4.50
CA VAL A 65 1.53 -10.24 5.30
C VAL A 65 2.20 -10.41 6.65
N LEU A 66 1.94 -11.51 7.36
CA LEU A 66 2.40 -11.64 8.75
C LEU A 66 3.93 -11.68 8.89
N PRO A 67 4.71 -12.48 8.14
CA PRO A 67 6.14 -12.54 8.36
C PRO A 67 6.86 -11.20 8.13
N PRO A 68 6.61 -10.44 7.05
CA PRO A 68 7.19 -9.11 6.90
C PRO A 68 6.74 -8.13 7.99
N LEU A 69 5.48 -8.19 8.42
CA LEU A 69 4.97 -7.33 9.50
C LEU A 69 5.65 -7.67 10.83
N LEU A 70 5.74 -8.96 11.18
CA LEU A 70 6.44 -9.41 12.39
C LEU A 70 7.91 -9.03 12.36
N TYR A 71 8.56 -9.14 11.21
CA TYR A 71 9.93 -8.69 11.03
C TYR A 71 10.09 -7.17 11.27
N LEU A 72 9.18 -6.34 10.74
CA LEU A 72 9.18 -4.90 11.00
C LEU A 72 8.93 -4.58 12.48
N LEU A 73 7.97 -5.26 13.11
CA LEU A 73 7.70 -5.11 14.54
C LEU A 73 8.91 -5.51 15.39
N TRP A 74 9.61 -6.58 15.01
CA TRP A 74 10.84 -6.99 15.67
C TRP A 74 11.93 -5.94 15.54
N LEU A 75 12.14 -5.34 14.35
CA LEU A 75 13.11 -4.26 14.14
C LEU A 75 12.78 -3.02 14.99
N VAL A 76 11.51 -2.68 15.12
CA VAL A 76 11.07 -1.57 15.99
C VAL A 76 11.33 -1.91 17.46
N HIS A 77 11.02 -3.14 17.89
CA HIS A 77 11.27 -3.57 19.26
C HIS A 77 12.77 -3.64 19.60
N ALA A 78 13.60 -4.02 18.63
CA ALA A 78 15.06 -4.04 18.76
C ALA A 78 15.70 -2.63 18.72
N GLY A 79 14.92 -1.56 18.51
CA GLY A 79 15.41 -0.19 18.40
C GLY A 79 16.13 0.13 17.09
N GLU A 80 16.07 -0.77 16.10
CA GLU A 80 16.67 -0.56 14.78
C GLU A 80 15.82 0.32 13.86
N LEU A 81 14.52 0.43 14.15
CA LEU A 81 13.58 1.30 13.44
C LEU A 81 12.80 2.16 14.45
N GLU A 82 12.54 3.41 14.08
CA GLU A 82 11.71 4.32 14.87
C GLU A 82 10.23 3.88 14.86
N ASP A 83 9.72 3.49 13.70
CA ASP A 83 8.38 2.92 13.52
C ASP A 83 8.31 2.03 12.26
N ILE A 84 7.22 1.24 12.15
CA ILE A 84 6.99 0.31 11.03
C ILE A 84 6.85 1.02 9.67
N TYR A 85 6.61 2.32 9.63
CA TYR A 85 6.50 3.09 8.38
C TYR A 85 7.84 3.65 7.91
N MET A 86 8.92 3.37 8.65
CA MET A 86 10.29 3.71 8.28
C MET A 86 10.42 5.17 7.80
N PRO A 87 10.28 6.15 8.70
CA PRO A 87 10.30 7.57 8.32
C PRO A 87 11.61 7.97 7.67
N ASP A 88 12.72 7.41 8.11
CA ASP A 88 14.02 7.63 7.49
C ASP A 88 14.23 6.71 6.28
N ARG A 89 14.78 7.28 5.19
CA ARG A 89 15.10 6.55 3.98
C ARG A 89 16.25 5.57 4.18
N SER A 90 17.25 5.94 4.96
CA SER A 90 18.46 5.15 5.19
C SER A 90 18.15 3.79 5.82
N THR A 91 17.10 3.70 6.64
CA THR A 91 16.70 2.48 7.34
C THR A 91 15.81 1.55 6.51
N ARG A 92 15.34 1.99 5.33
CA ARG A 92 14.37 1.22 4.51
C ARG A 92 14.96 0.07 3.73
N LEU A 93 16.23 0.18 3.31
CA LEU A 93 16.81 -0.76 2.36
C LEU A 93 16.75 -2.20 2.87
N ARG A 94 17.23 -2.45 4.09
CA ARG A 94 17.25 -3.78 4.70
C ARG A 94 15.85 -4.40 4.83
N PRO A 95 14.83 -3.71 5.40
CA PRO A 95 13.46 -4.24 5.46
C PRO A 95 12.87 -4.51 4.07
N LEU A 96 13.05 -3.60 3.12
CA LEU A 96 12.53 -3.77 1.76
C LEU A 96 13.17 -4.97 1.03
N THR A 97 14.47 -5.19 1.20
CA THR A 97 15.16 -6.36 0.62
C THR A 97 14.60 -7.66 1.20
N VAL A 98 14.40 -7.73 2.52
CA VAL A 98 13.80 -8.91 3.18
C VAL A 98 12.35 -9.12 2.70
N MET A 99 11.55 -8.06 2.61
CA MET A 99 10.18 -8.13 2.09
C MET A 99 10.13 -8.60 0.64
N MET A 100 11.04 -8.10 -0.21
CA MET A 100 11.15 -8.53 -1.61
C MET A 100 11.51 -10.01 -1.72
N GLY A 101 12.50 -10.46 -0.95
CA GLY A 101 12.87 -11.89 -0.90
C GLY A 101 11.71 -12.78 -0.42
N TRP A 102 10.95 -12.31 0.57
CA TRP A 102 9.78 -13.02 1.07
C TRP A 102 8.66 -13.11 0.03
N ILE A 103 8.30 -12.00 -0.62
CA ILE A 103 7.27 -12.00 -1.67
C ILE A 103 7.70 -12.88 -2.85
N PHE A 104 8.99 -12.86 -3.22
CA PHE A 104 9.52 -13.76 -4.24
C PHE A 104 9.36 -15.23 -3.85
N LEU A 105 9.68 -15.60 -2.62
CA LEU A 105 9.44 -16.96 -2.11
C LEU A 105 7.95 -17.32 -2.16
N CYS A 106 7.07 -16.40 -1.76
CA CYS A 106 5.63 -16.63 -1.86
C CYS A 106 5.17 -16.85 -3.31
N LEU A 107 5.72 -16.13 -4.29
CA LEU A 107 5.43 -16.36 -5.71
C LEU A 107 5.84 -17.77 -6.16
N LEU A 108 7.00 -18.27 -5.73
CA LEU A 108 7.41 -19.64 -6.02
C LEU A 108 6.46 -20.66 -5.41
N LEU A 109 5.99 -20.45 -4.17
CA LEU A 109 5.02 -21.31 -3.50
C LEU A 109 3.64 -21.27 -4.20
N ILE A 110 3.16 -20.09 -4.57
CA ILE A 110 1.90 -19.89 -5.31
C ILE A 110 1.92 -20.69 -6.61
N ARG A 111 3.04 -20.61 -7.35
CA ARG A 111 3.23 -21.36 -8.58
C ARG A 111 3.35 -22.85 -8.35
N TYR A 112 4.08 -23.27 -7.33
CA TYR A 112 4.22 -24.69 -6.95
C TYR A 112 2.88 -25.32 -6.55
N TRP A 113 2.03 -24.57 -5.85
CA TRP A 113 0.68 -25.01 -5.46
C TRP A 113 -0.35 -24.89 -6.58
N GLN A 114 0.06 -24.44 -7.75
CA GLN A 114 -0.83 -24.24 -8.90
C GLN A 114 -2.04 -23.36 -8.57
N ALA A 115 -1.81 -22.28 -7.82
CA ALA A 115 -2.87 -21.34 -7.51
C ALA A 115 -3.47 -20.74 -8.80
N PRO A 116 -4.72 -20.28 -8.76
CA PRO A 116 -5.34 -19.62 -9.91
C PRO A 116 -4.48 -18.49 -10.47
N ALA A 117 -4.41 -18.39 -11.81
CA ALA A 117 -3.57 -17.40 -12.50
C ALA A 117 -3.80 -15.96 -12.02
N ILE A 118 -5.05 -15.64 -11.65
CA ILE A 118 -5.41 -14.32 -11.09
C ILE A 118 -4.66 -14.01 -9.79
N VAL A 119 -4.46 -15.02 -8.94
CA VAL A 119 -3.71 -14.89 -7.67
C VAL A 119 -2.23 -14.65 -7.99
N GLU A 120 -1.65 -15.46 -8.89
CA GLU A 120 -0.26 -15.29 -9.33
C GLU A 120 -0.02 -13.88 -9.93
N ALA A 121 -0.88 -13.45 -10.84
CA ALA A 121 -0.80 -12.13 -11.47
C ALA A 121 -0.85 -10.97 -10.47
N PHE A 122 -1.72 -11.07 -9.46
CA PHE A 122 -1.82 -10.06 -8.42
C PHE A 122 -0.52 -9.96 -7.60
N PHE A 123 -0.01 -11.09 -7.13
CA PHE A 123 1.23 -11.11 -6.34
C PHE A 123 2.45 -10.70 -7.16
N LEU A 124 2.50 -11.06 -8.44
CA LEU A 124 3.54 -10.60 -9.36
C LEU A 124 3.50 -9.08 -9.53
N SER A 125 2.30 -8.51 -9.70
CA SER A 125 2.13 -7.05 -9.81
C SER A 125 2.54 -6.33 -8.52
N ALA A 126 2.20 -6.88 -7.35
CA ALA A 126 2.64 -6.35 -6.06
C ALA A 126 4.17 -6.42 -5.92
N PHE A 127 4.79 -7.54 -6.31
CA PHE A 127 6.24 -7.70 -6.33
C PHE A 127 6.92 -6.64 -7.21
N VAL A 128 6.43 -6.46 -8.43
CA VAL A 128 6.96 -5.46 -9.38
C VAL A 128 6.79 -4.04 -8.83
N LEU A 129 5.60 -3.69 -8.29
CA LEU A 129 5.37 -2.37 -7.70
C LEU A 129 6.32 -2.10 -6.54
N ILE A 130 6.43 -3.03 -5.59
CA ILE A 130 7.34 -2.89 -4.44
C ILE A 130 8.79 -2.82 -4.91
N GLY A 131 9.17 -3.60 -5.92
CA GLY A 131 10.50 -3.58 -6.53
C GLY A 131 10.83 -2.21 -7.11
N ILE A 132 9.94 -1.63 -7.92
CA ILE A 132 10.11 -0.29 -8.50
C ILE A 132 10.24 0.76 -7.39
N LEU A 133 9.34 0.74 -6.39
CA LEU A 133 9.40 1.69 -5.28
C LEU A 133 10.66 1.53 -4.43
N SER A 134 11.16 0.30 -4.27
CA SER A 134 12.41 0.00 -3.58
C SER A 134 13.61 0.56 -4.35
N LEU A 135 13.67 0.35 -5.66
CA LEU A 135 14.71 0.92 -6.52
C LEU A 135 14.71 2.45 -6.48
N VAL A 136 13.53 3.09 -6.59
CA VAL A 136 13.44 4.55 -6.44
C VAL A 136 13.92 4.99 -5.07
N THR A 137 13.61 4.21 -4.01
CA THR A 137 14.01 4.54 -2.63
C THR A 137 15.51 4.58 -2.44
N LEU A 138 16.31 3.89 -3.27
CA LEU A 138 17.77 3.99 -3.24
C LEU A 138 18.28 5.43 -3.47
N PHE A 139 17.58 6.19 -4.31
CA PHE A 139 18.01 7.53 -4.74
C PHE A 139 17.13 8.62 -4.14
N TRP A 140 15.83 8.35 -4.00
CA TRP A 140 14.86 9.35 -3.58
C TRP A 140 13.71 8.74 -2.75
N LYS A 141 13.33 9.42 -1.66
CA LYS A 141 12.23 8.99 -0.80
C LYS A 141 10.90 9.09 -1.56
N ILE A 142 10.13 7.99 -1.65
CA ILE A 142 8.84 7.92 -2.34
C ILE A 142 7.74 7.41 -1.42
N SER A 143 6.47 7.77 -1.70
CA SER A 143 5.33 7.40 -0.88
C SER A 143 4.73 6.06 -1.31
N PHE A 144 4.99 5.00 -0.54
CA PHE A 144 4.35 3.70 -0.71
C PHE A 144 2.82 3.76 -0.49
N HIS A 145 2.35 4.56 0.46
CA HIS A 145 0.91 4.76 0.68
C HIS A 145 0.23 5.36 -0.55
N GLY A 146 0.82 6.43 -1.13
CA GLY A 146 0.31 7.04 -2.35
C GLY A 146 0.29 6.06 -3.52
N ALA A 147 1.36 5.28 -3.69
CA ALA A 147 1.44 4.28 -4.75
C ALA A 147 0.39 3.18 -4.60
N THR A 148 0.26 2.59 -3.42
CA THR A 148 -0.66 1.46 -3.20
C THR A 148 -2.12 1.89 -3.34
N ILE A 149 -2.51 3.03 -2.74
CA ILE A 149 -3.92 3.50 -2.87
C ILE A 149 -4.26 3.89 -4.30
N SER A 150 -3.32 4.48 -5.04
CA SER A 150 -3.53 4.87 -6.43
C SER A 150 -3.62 3.63 -7.36
N ALA A 151 -2.77 2.62 -7.16
CA ALA A 151 -2.87 1.35 -7.87
C ALA A 151 -4.22 0.67 -7.63
N ALA A 152 -4.64 0.60 -6.35
CA ALA A 152 -5.93 0.03 -5.97
C ALA A 152 -7.11 0.80 -6.56
N ALA A 153 -7.10 2.13 -6.49
CA ALA A 153 -8.16 2.98 -7.05
C ALA A 153 -8.27 2.80 -8.56
N THR A 154 -7.14 2.80 -9.27
CA THR A 154 -7.11 2.59 -10.72
C THR A 154 -7.65 1.22 -11.10
N ALA A 155 -7.16 0.15 -10.46
CA ALA A 155 -7.65 -1.20 -10.70
C ALA A 155 -9.16 -1.31 -10.40
N THR A 156 -9.63 -0.76 -9.27
CA THR A 156 -11.04 -0.79 -8.89
C THR A 156 -11.93 -0.12 -9.94
N VAL A 157 -11.57 1.09 -10.40
CA VAL A 157 -12.37 1.82 -11.39
C VAL A 157 -12.38 1.10 -12.74
N MET A 158 -11.25 0.55 -13.17
CA MET A 158 -11.20 -0.21 -14.41
C MET A 158 -12.01 -1.50 -14.37
N MET A 159 -12.04 -2.19 -13.21
CA MET A 159 -12.79 -3.43 -13.05
C MET A 159 -14.29 -3.21 -12.81
N ALA A 160 -14.64 -2.22 -12.00
CA ALA A 160 -16.01 -1.98 -11.59
C ALA A 160 -16.74 -0.97 -12.49
N GLY A 161 -16.02 -0.16 -13.26
CA GLY A 161 -16.58 0.86 -14.13
C GLY A 161 -16.69 2.25 -13.49
N SER A 162 -17.30 3.18 -14.23
CA SER A 162 -17.32 4.61 -13.85
C SER A 162 -17.99 4.92 -12.51
N TRP A 163 -18.92 4.08 -12.03
CA TRP A 163 -19.56 4.30 -10.72
C TRP A 163 -18.56 4.21 -9.55
N ALA A 164 -17.41 3.54 -9.74
CA ALA A 164 -16.38 3.41 -8.72
C ALA A 164 -15.43 4.62 -8.63
N TRP A 165 -15.59 5.65 -9.48
CA TRP A 165 -14.79 6.87 -9.46
C TRP A 165 -14.56 7.51 -8.08
N PRO A 166 -15.52 7.50 -7.14
CA PRO A 166 -15.31 8.07 -5.81
C PRO A 166 -14.13 7.48 -5.04
N VAL A 167 -13.70 6.25 -5.39
CA VAL A 167 -12.51 5.62 -4.78
C VAL A 167 -11.24 6.46 -5.01
N PHE A 168 -11.15 7.21 -6.11
CA PHE A 168 -10.03 8.11 -6.35
C PHE A 168 -9.91 9.24 -5.33
N LEU A 169 -10.98 9.60 -4.61
CA LEU A 169 -10.93 10.58 -3.52
C LEU A 169 -10.04 10.12 -2.36
N LEU A 170 -9.81 8.81 -2.22
CA LEU A 170 -8.88 8.27 -1.23
C LEU A 170 -7.42 8.63 -1.54
N VAL A 171 -7.07 8.86 -2.81
CA VAL A 171 -5.69 9.20 -3.21
C VAL A 171 -5.26 10.56 -2.63
N PRO A 172 -5.96 11.67 -2.87
CA PRO A 172 -5.62 12.96 -2.24
C PRO A 172 -5.80 12.93 -0.72
N LEU A 173 -6.77 12.17 -0.19
CA LEU A 173 -6.97 12.03 1.25
C LEU A 173 -5.75 11.40 1.94
N VAL A 174 -5.25 10.28 1.41
CA VAL A 174 -4.02 9.64 1.90
C VAL A 174 -2.81 10.55 1.68
N GLY A 175 -2.72 11.20 0.52
CA GLY A 175 -1.68 12.18 0.23
C GLY A 175 -1.62 13.30 1.26
N TRP A 176 -2.76 13.90 1.57
CA TRP A 176 -2.89 14.91 2.62
C TRP A 176 -2.40 14.38 3.97
N ALA A 177 -2.83 13.18 4.36
CA ALA A 177 -2.43 12.58 5.62
C ALA A 177 -0.90 12.39 5.70
N ARG A 178 -0.26 11.94 4.62
CA ARG A 178 1.20 11.74 4.57
C ARG A 178 1.98 13.05 4.62
N ILE A 179 1.46 14.11 4.00
CA ILE A 179 2.04 15.46 4.05
C ILE A 179 1.83 16.09 5.43
N ARG A 180 0.61 15.95 5.99
CA ARG A 180 0.26 16.51 7.30
C ARG A 180 1.10 15.91 8.44
N LEU A 181 1.45 14.63 8.32
CA LEU A 181 2.33 13.92 9.26
C LEU A 181 3.83 14.16 8.99
N GLU A 182 4.18 15.04 8.07
CA GLU A 182 5.56 15.35 7.67
C GLU A 182 6.37 14.11 7.22
N ARG A 183 5.67 13.04 6.82
CA ARG A 183 6.30 11.79 6.36
C ARG A 183 6.78 11.89 4.92
N HIS A 184 6.11 12.71 4.08
CA HIS A 184 6.43 12.91 2.66
C HIS A 184 6.15 14.34 2.21
N THR A 185 6.90 14.78 1.19
CA THR A 185 6.61 16.03 0.47
C THR A 185 5.49 15.79 -0.57
N PRO A 186 4.82 16.86 -1.05
CA PRO A 186 3.81 16.74 -2.13
C PRO A 186 4.36 16.01 -3.37
N ARG A 187 5.61 16.29 -3.76
CA ARG A 187 6.27 15.63 -4.91
C ARG A 187 6.43 14.12 -4.69
N GLN A 188 6.83 13.70 -3.49
CA GLN A 188 6.99 12.27 -3.16
C GLN A 188 5.65 11.51 -3.18
N VAL A 189 4.57 12.16 -2.77
CA VAL A 189 3.21 11.62 -2.86
C VAL A 189 2.77 11.54 -4.31
N PHE A 190 2.92 12.61 -5.07
CA PHE A 190 2.51 12.70 -6.47
C PHE A 190 3.17 11.60 -7.33
N TYR A 191 4.51 11.49 -7.30
CA TYR A 191 5.21 10.48 -8.09
C TYR A 191 4.93 9.05 -7.61
N GLY A 192 4.75 8.85 -6.29
CA GLY A 192 4.30 7.57 -5.77
C GLY A 192 2.93 7.20 -6.34
N SER A 193 1.97 8.12 -6.30
CA SER A 193 0.62 7.89 -6.85
C SER A 193 0.63 7.68 -8.36
N LEU A 194 1.49 8.37 -9.11
CA LEU A 194 1.64 8.17 -10.55
C LEU A 194 2.13 6.74 -10.88
N ILE A 195 3.20 6.30 -10.22
CA ILE A 195 3.72 4.92 -10.38
C ILE A 195 2.63 3.91 -10.02
N GLY A 196 1.92 4.14 -8.92
CA GLY A 196 0.83 3.26 -8.52
C GLY A 196 -0.29 3.18 -9.56
N ALA A 197 -0.74 4.31 -10.09
CA ALA A 197 -1.78 4.34 -11.13
C ALA A 197 -1.35 3.56 -12.38
N LEU A 198 -0.12 3.76 -12.85
CA LEU A 198 0.43 3.01 -13.98
C LEU A 198 0.47 1.51 -13.71
N MET A 199 0.88 1.09 -12.52
CA MET A 199 0.88 -0.33 -12.14
C MET A 199 -0.53 -0.91 -12.04
N GLY A 200 -1.51 -0.14 -11.54
CA GLY A 200 -2.93 -0.54 -11.57
C GLY A 200 -3.47 -0.75 -12.98
N LEU A 201 -3.09 0.12 -13.93
CA LEU A 201 -3.42 -0.04 -15.34
C LEU A 201 -2.79 -1.31 -15.92
N ILE A 202 -1.48 -1.52 -15.68
CA ILE A 202 -0.74 -2.68 -16.21
C ILE A 202 -1.35 -3.99 -15.68
N LEU A 203 -1.68 -4.06 -14.39
CA LEU A 203 -2.33 -5.23 -13.81
C LEU A 203 -3.64 -5.56 -14.52
N VAL A 204 -4.54 -4.59 -14.65
CA VAL A 204 -5.86 -4.85 -15.23
C VAL A 204 -5.77 -5.17 -16.72
N TYR A 205 -4.94 -4.47 -17.49
CA TYR A 205 -4.72 -4.81 -18.89
C TYR A 205 -4.08 -6.18 -19.06
N GLY A 206 -3.09 -6.54 -18.22
CA GLY A 206 -2.48 -7.86 -18.23
C GLY A 206 -3.51 -8.97 -17.98
N LEU A 207 -4.42 -8.77 -17.01
CA LEU A 207 -5.50 -9.71 -16.72
C LEU A 207 -6.51 -9.83 -17.87
N ILE A 208 -6.91 -8.69 -18.49
CA ILE A 208 -7.85 -8.68 -19.63
C ILE A 208 -7.24 -9.39 -20.84
N LEU A 209 -5.95 -9.20 -21.09
CA LEU A 209 -5.26 -9.78 -22.26
C LEU A 209 -4.73 -11.20 -21.98
N ASN A 210 -4.94 -11.76 -20.79
CA ASN A 210 -4.35 -13.04 -20.34
C ASN A 210 -2.83 -13.10 -20.55
N LEU A 211 -2.14 -11.97 -20.37
CA LEU A 211 -0.70 -11.84 -20.56
C LEU A 211 0.11 -12.08 -19.26
N LEU A 212 -0.56 -12.26 -18.14
CA LEU A 212 0.04 -12.48 -16.82
C LEU A 212 -0.20 -13.89 -16.34
#